data_84b4bf3cc26820f80bc796018fb529b0
#
_entry.id   84b4bf3cc26820f80bc796018fb529b0
#
_cell.length_a   1.000
_cell.length_b   1.000
_cell.length_c   1.000
_cell.angle_alpha   90.00
_cell.angle_beta   90.00
_cell.angle_gamma   90.00
#
_symmetry.space_group_name_H-M   'P 1'
#
loop_
_entity.id
_entity.type
_entity.pdbx_description
1 polymer ?
#
loop_
_entity_poly.entity_id
_entity_poly.type
_entity_poly.pdbx_seq_one_letter_code
_entity_poly.pdbx_strand_id
1 'polypeptide(L)'
;YAMAITAQNPGDVPDQIDATLPPGGTLTTAFWVENTGDYPGGDTAVISLSGMESSVLRTITVEGVEIDGTLSLGMGERVLIEVEIEILDGVANGVSGVVKVSASSEKNTAQSTSVDLIVAVMTIHDLRFTLEGEDEQTVEYPDKAIFILYVTNHGNILETVQVLSSESLRGWSVDVVDEEFELESGETREVEVRVTPPSDLLDDDTYLFTLTVQPEDLAVAGQPIDLTVKSEMPSSFIGLTEEQAQALVYGSIILGGILVVVLFFRSRAENRRIVEALENEFED
;
A
#
# COMPACT_ATOMS: atom_id res chain seq x y z
N TYR A 1 -46.78 5.39 35.47
CA TYR A 1 -46.02 5.76 34.28
C TYR A 1 -44.98 4.63 34.04
N ALA A 2 -44.99 3.99 32.85
CA ALA A 2 -44.04 2.95 32.48
C ALA A 2 -43.91 2.89 30.96
N MET A 3 -42.72 2.66 30.47
CA MET A 3 -42.41 2.45 29.06
C MET A 3 -41.78 1.09 28.86
N ALA A 4 -42.07 0.47 27.73
CA ALA A 4 -41.41 -0.75 27.27
C ALA A 4 -40.71 -0.48 25.93
N ILE A 5 -39.55 -1.07 25.70
CA ILE A 5 -38.89 -1.14 24.41
C ILE A 5 -38.60 -2.60 24.08
N THR A 6 -38.92 -3.02 22.87
CA THR A 6 -38.68 -4.38 22.37
C THR A 6 -38.15 -4.34 20.93
N ALA A 7 -37.20 -5.17 20.57
CA ALA A 7 -36.74 -5.28 19.19
C ALA A 7 -37.88 -5.79 18.29
N GLN A 8 -37.97 -5.24 17.08
CA GLN A 8 -38.95 -5.71 16.09
C GLN A 8 -38.63 -7.13 15.61
N ASN A 9 -37.36 -7.40 15.40
CA ASN A 9 -36.84 -8.70 14.99
C ASN A 9 -35.74 -9.10 15.96
N PRO A 10 -36.06 -9.65 17.13
CA PRO A 10 -35.03 -10.12 18.06
C PRO A 10 -34.29 -11.29 17.44
N GLY A 11 -32.99 -11.33 17.69
CA GLY A 11 -32.12 -12.48 17.37
C GLY A 11 -32.41 -13.72 18.21
N ASP A 12 -31.48 -14.64 18.30
CA ASP A 12 -31.61 -15.87 19.11
C ASP A 12 -31.76 -15.59 20.62
N VAL A 13 -31.30 -14.41 21.07
CA VAL A 13 -31.48 -13.93 22.44
C VAL A 13 -32.49 -12.80 22.44
N PRO A 14 -33.59 -12.93 23.18
CA PRO A 14 -34.55 -11.83 23.37
C PRO A 14 -33.80 -10.59 23.90
N ASP A 15 -34.15 -9.42 23.40
CA ASP A 15 -33.59 -8.11 23.78
C ASP A 15 -32.08 -7.93 23.47
N GLN A 16 -31.54 -8.72 22.50
CA GLN A 16 -30.20 -8.57 21.99
C GLN A 16 -30.15 -8.68 20.46
N ILE A 17 -29.34 -7.84 19.83
CA ILE A 17 -29.03 -7.89 18.39
C ILE A 17 -27.52 -7.86 18.24
N ASP A 18 -26.98 -8.83 17.50
CA ASP A 18 -25.55 -8.93 17.20
C ASP A 18 -25.26 -8.44 15.78
N ALA A 19 -24.23 -7.59 15.60
CA ALA A 19 -23.77 -7.12 14.31
C ALA A 19 -22.26 -7.03 14.24
N THR A 20 -21.70 -7.41 13.10
CA THR A 20 -20.28 -7.18 12.76
C THR A 20 -20.24 -6.30 11.52
N LEU A 21 -19.63 -5.13 11.64
CA LEU A 21 -19.65 -4.09 10.62
C LEU A 21 -18.22 -3.62 10.28
N PRO A 22 -17.93 -3.28 9.02
CA PRO A 22 -16.69 -2.61 8.68
C PRO A 22 -16.67 -1.17 9.21
N PRO A 23 -15.51 -0.50 9.33
CA PRO A 23 -15.44 0.94 9.46
C PRO A 23 -16.26 1.64 8.36
N GLY A 24 -16.98 2.71 8.68
CA GLY A 24 -17.97 3.36 7.80
C GLY A 24 -19.24 2.54 7.53
N GLY A 25 -19.34 1.32 8.08
CA GLY A 25 -20.52 0.46 7.92
C GLY A 25 -21.67 0.88 8.83
N THR A 26 -22.90 0.71 8.34
CA THR A 26 -24.12 1.08 9.05
C THR A 26 -24.98 -0.14 9.40
N LEU A 27 -25.66 -0.07 10.54
CA LEU A 27 -26.72 -0.99 10.96
C LEU A 27 -27.97 -0.19 11.22
N THR A 28 -29.05 -0.50 10.53
CA THR A 28 -30.39 0.02 10.85
C THR A 28 -31.24 -1.09 11.44
N THR A 29 -31.81 -0.84 12.62
CA THR A 29 -32.69 -1.79 13.29
C THR A 29 -33.89 -1.07 13.93
N ALA A 30 -35.00 -1.78 14.07
CA ALA A 30 -36.25 -1.19 14.49
C ALA A 30 -36.70 -1.74 15.86
N PHE A 31 -37.28 -0.83 16.66
CA PHE A 31 -37.74 -1.12 18.00
C PHE A 31 -39.18 -0.60 18.18
N TRP A 32 -39.97 -1.38 18.87
CA TRP A 32 -41.26 -0.93 19.37
C TRP A 32 -41.05 -0.23 20.71
N VAL A 33 -41.52 1.02 20.80
CA VAL A 33 -41.64 1.76 22.07
C VAL A 33 -43.12 1.83 22.41
N GLU A 34 -43.51 1.39 23.59
CA GLU A 34 -44.88 1.28 24.06
C GLU A 34 -45.06 1.94 25.42
N ASN A 35 -46.11 2.75 25.56
CA ASN A 35 -46.56 3.27 26.85
C ASN A 35 -47.38 2.17 27.56
N THR A 36 -46.78 1.45 28.48
CA THR A 36 -47.39 0.40 29.28
C THR A 36 -48.00 0.93 30.60
N GLY A 37 -47.92 2.24 30.83
CA GLY A 37 -48.48 2.91 31.98
C GLY A 37 -50.02 3.03 31.90
N ASP A 38 -50.61 3.23 33.03
CA ASP A 38 -52.07 3.29 33.24
C ASP A 38 -52.65 4.72 33.34
N TYR A 39 -51.82 5.75 33.04
CA TYR A 39 -52.22 7.13 33.11
C TYR A 39 -52.98 7.57 31.84
N PRO A 40 -54.27 7.95 31.95
CA PRO A 40 -55.13 8.24 30.77
C PRO A 40 -54.67 9.46 29.95
N GLY A 41 -53.91 10.36 30.54
CA GLY A 41 -53.39 11.56 29.87
C GLY A 41 -52.14 11.30 29.01
N GLY A 42 -51.74 10.04 28.86
CA GLY A 42 -50.52 9.68 28.14
C GLY A 42 -49.26 10.06 28.91
N ASP A 43 -48.14 9.81 28.29
CA ASP A 43 -46.79 10.07 28.84
C ASP A 43 -45.79 10.37 27.72
N THR A 44 -44.67 10.95 28.07
CA THR A 44 -43.52 11.13 27.15
C THR A 44 -42.48 10.01 27.39
N ALA A 45 -42.21 9.24 26.38
CA ALA A 45 -41.10 8.31 26.37
C ALA A 45 -39.82 9.09 26.13
N VAL A 46 -38.82 8.84 26.95
CA VAL A 46 -37.43 9.28 26.74
C VAL A 46 -36.62 8.09 26.27
N ILE A 47 -36.17 8.16 25.04
CA ILE A 47 -35.31 7.14 24.40
C ILE A 47 -33.89 7.61 24.47
N SER A 48 -33.01 6.76 24.93
CA SER A 48 -31.59 7.07 25.03
C SER A 48 -30.72 5.96 24.43
N LEU A 49 -29.67 6.40 23.74
CA LEU A 49 -28.60 5.53 23.20
C LEU A 49 -27.31 5.77 23.98
N SER A 50 -26.71 4.72 24.49
CA SER A 50 -25.44 4.82 25.24
C SER A 50 -24.51 3.67 24.92
N GLY A 51 -23.20 3.87 25.13
CA GLY A 51 -22.14 2.91 24.83
C GLY A 51 -21.46 3.17 23.50
N MET A 52 -20.18 2.83 23.41
CA MET A 52 -19.32 2.98 22.23
C MET A 52 -19.24 4.42 21.65
N GLU A 53 -19.37 5.44 22.50
CA GLU A 53 -19.47 6.86 22.11
C GLU A 53 -18.32 7.36 21.23
N SER A 54 -17.13 6.77 21.37
CA SER A 54 -15.94 7.12 20.60
C SER A 54 -15.79 6.36 19.28
N SER A 55 -16.65 5.37 19.04
CA SER A 55 -16.51 4.43 17.91
C SER A 55 -17.71 4.43 16.98
N VAL A 56 -18.85 4.99 17.40
CA VAL A 56 -20.08 4.95 16.60
C VAL A 56 -20.82 6.28 16.62
N LEU A 57 -21.44 6.61 15.48
CA LEU A 57 -22.54 7.58 15.40
C LEU A 57 -23.87 6.84 15.61
N ARG A 58 -24.86 7.53 16.17
CA ARG A 58 -26.18 6.96 16.54
C ARG A 58 -27.29 7.94 16.22
N THR A 59 -28.24 7.48 15.47
CA THR A 59 -29.40 8.29 15.07
C THR A 59 -30.71 7.55 15.38
N ILE A 60 -31.72 8.26 15.80
CA ILE A 60 -33.06 7.73 16.05
C ILE A 60 -34.02 8.40 15.10
N THR A 61 -34.81 7.62 14.37
CA THR A 61 -35.85 8.13 13.48
C THR A 61 -37.21 7.51 13.76
N VAL A 62 -38.25 8.26 13.45
CA VAL A 62 -39.64 7.80 13.41
C VAL A 62 -40.21 8.15 12.04
N GLU A 63 -40.66 7.14 11.29
CA GLU A 63 -41.15 7.33 9.92
C GLU A 63 -40.16 8.07 9.02
N GLY A 64 -38.86 7.84 9.24
CA GLY A 64 -37.76 8.47 8.47
C GLY A 64 -37.42 9.91 8.90
N VAL A 65 -38.02 10.42 9.99
CA VAL A 65 -37.72 11.74 10.55
C VAL A 65 -36.90 11.57 11.83
N GLU A 66 -35.73 12.20 11.86
CA GLU A 66 -34.88 12.21 13.06
C GLU A 66 -35.58 12.90 14.24
N ILE A 67 -35.48 12.29 15.42
CA ILE A 67 -36.04 12.81 16.66
C ILE A 67 -34.93 13.01 17.71
N ASP A 68 -35.20 13.90 18.66
CA ASP A 68 -34.33 14.21 19.81
C ASP A 68 -34.36 13.15 20.92
N GLY A 69 -34.99 11.99 20.66
CA GLY A 69 -35.15 10.93 21.65
C GLY A 69 -36.40 11.06 22.53
N THR A 70 -37.34 11.97 22.21
CA THR A 70 -38.59 12.11 22.94
C THR A 70 -39.80 11.76 22.09
N LEU A 71 -40.76 11.00 22.64
CA LEU A 71 -42.03 10.62 21.99
C LEU A 71 -43.19 10.76 22.95
N SER A 72 -44.23 11.51 22.56
CA SER A 72 -45.48 11.57 23.30
C SER A 72 -46.38 10.39 22.92
N LEU A 73 -46.71 9.54 23.87
CA LEU A 73 -47.51 8.32 23.66
C LEU A 73 -48.74 8.32 24.55
N GLY A 74 -49.89 8.07 23.92
CA GLY A 74 -51.12 7.78 24.66
C GLY A 74 -51.02 6.50 25.50
N MET A 75 -51.96 6.27 26.38
CA MET A 75 -52.03 5.02 27.17
C MET A 75 -52.21 3.82 26.24
N GLY A 76 -51.30 2.83 26.33
CA GLY A 76 -51.30 1.65 25.48
C GLY A 76 -50.85 1.89 24.01
N GLU A 77 -50.47 3.12 23.69
CA GLU A 77 -49.92 3.43 22.35
C GLU A 77 -48.52 2.89 22.19
N ARG A 78 -48.22 2.39 20.95
CA ARG A 78 -46.90 1.94 20.58
C ARG A 78 -46.51 2.54 19.23
N VAL A 79 -45.23 2.91 19.14
CA VAL A 79 -44.63 3.50 17.93
C VAL A 79 -43.39 2.71 17.56
N LEU A 80 -43.18 2.52 16.27
CA LEU A 80 -41.94 1.95 15.74
C LEU A 80 -40.91 3.06 15.58
N ILE A 81 -39.76 2.89 16.20
CA ILE A 81 -38.59 3.71 15.98
C ILE A 81 -37.54 2.92 15.20
N GLU A 82 -36.74 3.59 14.40
CA GLU A 82 -35.56 3.02 13.77
C GLU A 82 -34.34 3.65 14.42
N VAL A 83 -33.36 2.81 14.74
CA VAL A 83 -32.07 3.20 15.27
C VAL A 83 -31.04 2.84 14.23
N GLU A 84 -30.28 3.83 13.78
CA GLU A 84 -29.13 3.67 12.92
C GLU A 84 -27.85 3.84 13.73
N ILE A 85 -26.92 2.92 13.54
CA ILE A 85 -25.59 2.94 14.10
C ILE A 85 -24.61 2.89 12.94
N GLU A 86 -23.68 3.84 12.89
CA GLU A 86 -22.59 3.89 11.93
C GLU A 86 -21.26 3.76 12.68
N ILE A 87 -20.43 2.80 12.27
CA ILE A 87 -19.04 2.71 12.75
C ILE A 87 -18.24 3.86 12.15
N LEU A 88 -17.56 4.64 12.99
CA LEU A 88 -16.71 5.74 12.51
C LEU A 88 -15.55 5.20 11.64
N ASP A 89 -15.18 5.98 10.64
CA ASP A 89 -13.99 5.69 9.84
C ASP A 89 -12.73 5.62 10.72
N GLY A 90 -11.82 4.70 10.40
CA GLY A 90 -10.56 4.54 11.12
C GLY A 90 -10.67 3.83 12.48
N VAL A 91 -11.84 3.29 12.85
CA VAL A 91 -11.95 2.44 14.05
C VAL A 91 -11.18 1.14 13.83
N ALA A 92 -10.26 0.84 14.76
CA ALA A 92 -9.40 -0.32 14.69
C ALA A 92 -10.18 -1.65 14.78
N ASN A 93 -9.58 -2.71 14.24
CA ASN A 93 -10.05 -4.08 14.43
C ASN A 93 -10.10 -4.45 15.92
N GLY A 94 -11.01 -5.39 16.26
CA GLY A 94 -11.17 -5.91 17.62
C GLY A 94 -11.93 -4.99 18.57
N VAL A 95 -12.29 -3.77 18.14
CA VAL A 95 -13.21 -2.95 18.90
C VAL A 95 -14.58 -3.60 18.88
N SER A 96 -15.12 -3.87 20.04
CA SER A 96 -16.46 -4.40 20.23
C SER A 96 -17.09 -3.82 21.50
N GLY A 97 -18.39 -3.76 21.53
CA GLY A 97 -19.09 -3.25 22.70
C GLY A 97 -20.60 -3.33 22.55
N VAL A 98 -21.28 -2.76 23.52
CA VAL A 98 -22.75 -2.74 23.58
C VAL A 98 -23.21 -1.31 23.38
N VAL A 99 -24.11 -1.12 22.40
CA VAL A 99 -24.95 0.07 22.31
C VAL A 99 -26.29 -0.27 22.92
N LYS A 100 -26.61 0.36 24.03
CA LYS A 100 -27.85 0.15 24.76
C LYS A 100 -28.89 1.13 24.29
N VAL A 101 -30.00 0.60 23.79
CA VAL A 101 -31.23 1.36 23.44
C VAL A 101 -32.19 1.25 24.61
N SER A 102 -32.51 2.36 25.24
CA SER A 102 -33.34 2.38 26.45
C SER A 102 -34.59 3.29 26.27
N ALA A 103 -35.68 2.90 26.85
CA ALA A 103 -36.86 3.75 26.94
C ALA A 103 -37.30 3.88 28.40
N SER A 104 -37.59 5.10 28.84
CA SER A 104 -38.10 5.42 30.15
C SER A 104 -39.24 6.45 30.07
N SER A 105 -40.07 6.54 31.10
CA SER A 105 -41.02 7.62 31.25
C SER A 105 -40.30 8.89 31.68
N GLU A 106 -40.65 10.05 31.07
CA GLU A 106 -40.14 11.34 31.53
C GLU A 106 -40.52 11.61 32.98
N LYS A 107 -41.72 11.13 33.42
CA LYS A 107 -42.23 11.31 34.77
C LYS A 107 -41.77 10.27 35.78
N ASN A 108 -41.22 9.14 35.31
CA ASN A 108 -40.70 8.07 36.15
C ASN A 108 -39.46 7.41 35.52
N THR A 109 -38.36 8.12 35.60
CA THR A 109 -37.07 7.68 35.03
C THR A 109 -36.47 6.46 35.73
N ALA A 110 -36.97 6.08 36.91
CA ALA A 110 -36.49 4.91 37.62
C ALA A 110 -36.96 3.59 36.98
N GLN A 111 -38.01 3.63 36.14
CA GLN A 111 -38.45 2.48 35.36
C GLN A 111 -38.05 2.66 33.91
N SER A 112 -37.00 1.96 33.51
CA SER A 112 -36.56 1.89 32.14
C SER A 112 -36.44 0.43 31.67
N THR A 113 -36.71 0.21 30.41
CA THR A 113 -36.42 -1.05 29.72
C THR A 113 -35.39 -0.80 28.63
N SER A 114 -34.63 -1.80 28.28
CA SER A 114 -33.58 -1.64 27.27
C SER A 114 -33.39 -2.89 26.44
N VAL A 115 -32.88 -2.67 25.23
CA VAL A 115 -32.37 -3.71 24.32
C VAL A 115 -30.89 -3.43 24.05
N ASP A 116 -30.09 -4.46 24.03
CA ASP A 116 -28.66 -4.38 23.81
C ASP A 116 -28.33 -4.70 22.35
N LEU A 117 -27.59 -3.80 21.67
CA LEU A 117 -26.99 -4.04 20.37
C LEU A 117 -25.51 -4.33 20.60
N ILE A 118 -25.09 -5.57 20.35
CA ILE A 118 -23.69 -5.97 20.42
C ILE A 118 -23.08 -5.70 19.05
N VAL A 119 -22.15 -4.76 19.00
CA VAL A 119 -21.48 -4.32 17.77
C VAL A 119 -20.02 -4.70 17.83
N ALA A 120 -19.53 -5.33 16.78
CA ALA A 120 -18.12 -5.63 16.59
C ALA A 120 -17.62 -5.03 15.27
N VAL A 121 -16.38 -4.53 15.27
CA VAL A 121 -15.73 -4.01 14.08
C VAL A 121 -15.06 -5.14 13.32
N MET A 122 -15.39 -5.27 12.04
CA MET A 122 -14.82 -6.28 11.14
C MET A 122 -13.33 -6.01 10.89
N THR A 123 -12.53 -7.06 10.83
CA THR A 123 -11.15 -7.00 10.36
C THR A 123 -11.12 -6.79 8.86
N ILE A 124 -10.35 -5.81 8.41
CA ILE A 124 -10.09 -5.52 6.99
C ILE A 124 -8.59 -5.58 6.75
N HIS A 125 -8.19 -6.48 5.86
CA HIS A 125 -6.86 -6.56 5.29
C HIS A 125 -6.89 -5.87 3.92
N ASP A 126 -6.26 -4.72 3.76
CA ASP A 126 -6.19 -3.99 2.49
C ASP A 126 -4.79 -3.37 2.34
N LEU A 127 -3.86 -4.17 1.83
CA LEU A 127 -2.54 -3.68 1.44
C LEU A 127 -2.60 -3.22 0.00
N ARG A 128 -2.09 -2.02 -0.28
CA ARG A 128 -1.91 -1.49 -1.62
C ARG A 128 -0.49 -1.00 -1.79
N PHE A 129 -0.02 -1.04 -3.02
CA PHE A 129 1.28 -0.46 -3.35
C PHE A 129 1.20 0.36 -4.63
N THR A 130 2.13 1.30 -4.75
CA THR A 130 2.39 2.07 -5.95
C THR A 130 3.88 2.02 -6.26
N LEU A 131 4.22 1.91 -7.54
CA LEU A 131 5.59 1.99 -8.03
C LEU A 131 5.94 3.46 -8.31
N GLU A 132 7.13 3.90 -7.89
CA GLU A 132 7.68 5.18 -8.32
C GLU A 132 8.30 5.04 -9.71
N GLY A 133 7.76 5.78 -10.70
CA GLY A 133 8.26 5.75 -12.07
C GLY A 133 7.67 4.63 -12.92
N GLU A 134 8.50 4.09 -13.81
CA GLU A 134 8.10 3.08 -14.80
C GLU A 134 8.42 1.65 -14.30
N ASP A 135 7.68 0.67 -14.80
CA ASP A 135 7.86 -0.76 -14.52
C ASP A 135 9.02 -1.38 -15.33
N GLU A 136 9.61 -0.60 -16.24
CA GLU A 136 10.78 -0.96 -17.03
C GLU A 136 11.92 0.03 -16.77
N GLN A 137 13.13 -0.49 -16.49
CA GLN A 137 14.36 0.30 -16.37
C GLN A 137 15.44 -0.23 -17.29
N THR A 138 16.17 0.68 -17.96
CA THR A 138 17.35 0.37 -18.74
C THR A 138 18.59 0.87 -17.99
N VAL A 139 19.56 0.01 -17.78
CA VAL A 139 20.82 0.32 -17.09
C VAL A 139 22.02 -0.09 -17.95
N GLU A 140 23.12 0.65 -17.86
CA GLU A 140 24.36 0.26 -18.49
C GLU A 140 25.11 -0.74 -17.58
N TYR A 141 25.51 -1.89 -18.15
CA TYR A 141 26.28 -2.88 -17.40
C TYR A 141 27.62 -2.28 -16.87
N PRO A 142 28.01 -2.50 -15.60
CA PRO A 142 27.42 -3.41 -14.60
C PRO A 142 26.47 -2.73 -13.58
N ASP A 143 25.88 -1.61 -13.93
CA ASP A 143 25.02 -0.86 -13.03
C ASP A 143 23.76 -1.65 -12.61
N LYS A 144 23.20 -1.29 -11.47
CA LYS A 144 22.01 -1.89 -10.90
C LYS A 144 20.78 -1.06 -11.24
N ALA A 145 19.67 -1.73 -11.53
CA ALA A 145 18.36 -1.08 -11.52
C ALA A 145 17.83 -0.98 -10.08
N ILE A 146 17.16 0.14 -9.78
CA ILE A 146 16.55 0.38 -8.47
C ILE A 146 15.10 0.76 -8.68
N PHE A 147 14.18 -0.04 -8.13
CA PHE A 147 12.76 0.26 -8.10
C PHE A 147 12.36 0.65 -6.68
N ILE A 148 11.50 1.67 -6.57
CA ILE A 148 10.96 2.13 -5.30
C ILE A 148 9.46 1.84 -5.29
N LEU A 149 9.00 1.10 -4.28
CA LEU A 149 7.60 0.84 -4.03
C LEU A 149 7.16 1.58 -2.77
N TYR A 150 5.98 2.17 -2.81
CA TYR A 150 5.29 2.69 -1.63
C TYR A 150 4.17 1.73 -1.26
N VAL A 151 4.31 1.03 -0.15
CA VAL A 151 3.33 0.09 0.37
C VAL A 151 2.51 0.77 1.45
N THR A 152 1.18 0.76 1.31
CA THR A 152 0.24 1.41 2.23
C THR A 152 -0.73 0.38 2.79
N ASN A 153 -0.93 0.40 4.10
CA ASN A 153 -1.98 -0.36 4.76
C ASN A 153 -3.28 0.46 4.82
N HIS A 154 -4.24 0.13 3.96
CA HIS A 154 -5.60 0.70 3.98
C HIS A 154 -6.57 -0.10 4.85
N GLY A 155 -6.11 -1.19 5.46
CA GLY A 155 -6.86 -1.99 6.40
C GLY A 155 -7.02 -1.30 7.77
N ASN A 156 -7.66 -1.97 8.71
CA ASN A 156 -7.88 -1.47 10.07
C ASN A 156 -7.15 -2.29 11.14
N ILE A 157 -6.13 -3.01 10.74
CA ILE A 157 -5.29 -3.85 11.61
C ILE A 157 -3.82 -3.55 11.34
N LEU A 158 -2.96 -3.75 12.34
CA LEU A 158 -1.51 -3.84 12.12
C LEU A 158 -1.21 -5.05 11.23
N GLU A 159 -0.52 -4.82 10.11
CA GLU A 159 -0.12 -5.86 9.17
C GLU A 159 1.37 -6.13 9.24
N THR A 160 1.77 -7.39 9.30
CA THR A 160 3.12 -7.81 8.92
C THR A 160 3.13 -8.04 7.41
N VAL A 161 3.88 -7.22 6.70
CA VAL A 161 3.95 -7.20 5.24
C VAL A 161 5.19 -7.95 4.77
N GLN A 162 5.03 -8.79 3.76
CA GLN A 162 6.13 -9.46 3.07
C GLN A 162 6.18 -9.00 1.61
N VAL A 163 7.39 -8.64 1.14
CA VAL A 163 7.67 -8.31 -0.26
C VAL A 163 8.57 -9.40 -0.84
N LEU A 164 7.98 -10.25 -1.66
CA LEU A 164 8.65 -11.43 -2.21
C LEU A 164 8.98 -11.21 -3.68
N SER A 165 10.18 -11.59 -4.11
CA SER A 165 10.54 -11.65 -5.52
C SER A 165 10.38 -13.07 -6.06
N SER A 166 10.03 -13.19 -7.36
CA SER A 166 10.12 -14.47 -8.06
C SER A 166 11.57 -14.98 -8.08
N GLU A 167 11.75 -16.28 -8.33
CA GLU A 167 13.08 -16.88 -8.39
C GLU A 167 14.00 -16.15 -9.39
N SER A 168 15.22 -15.89 -8.97
CA SER A 168 16.26 -15.31 -9.83
C SER A 168 16.66 -16.29 -10.92
N LEU A 169 16.68 -15.83 -12.17
CA LEU A 169 17.02 -16.64 -13.33
C LEU A 169 18.31 -16.13 -13.98
N ARG A 170 19.09 -17.05 -14.57
CA ARG A 170 20.26 -16.73 -15.40
C ARG A 170 21.33 -15.89 -14.72
N GLY A 171 21.48 -15.99 -13.39
CA GLY A 171 22.49 -15.24 -12.65
C GLY A 171 22.10 -13.81 -12.27
N TRP A 172 20.91 -13.34 -12.66
CA TRP A 172 20.33 -12.10 -12.12
C TRP A 172 20.06 -12.24 -10.62
N SER A 173 20.18 -11.15 -9.89
CA SER A 173 19.90 -11.10 -8.45
C SER A 173 18.91 -9.98 -8.16
N VAL A 174 17.86 -10.31 -7.45
CA VAL A 174 16.87 -9.35 -6.91
C VAL A 174 17.05 -9.31 -5.41
N ASP A 175 17.32 -8.13 -4.87
CA ASP A 175 17.52 -7.84 -3.45
C ASP A 175 16.46 -6.84 -3.01
N VAL A 176 15.57 -7.26 -2.14
CA VAL A 176 14.54 -6.41 -1.55
C VAL A 176 15.06 -5.91 -0.21
N VAL A 177 15.20 -4.60 -0.08
CA VAL A 177 15.60 -3.99 1.19
C VAL A 177 14.38 -3.98 2.11
N ASP A 178 14.53 -4.57 3.30
CA ASP A 178 13.41 -4.79 4.22
C ASP A 178 12.29 -5.66 3.60
N GLU A 179 12.58 -6.95 3.37
CA GLU A 179 11.64 -7.92 2.82
C GLU A 179 10.39 -8.13 3.70
N GLU A 180 10.51 -7.87 5.01
CA GLU A 180 9.43 -8.03 5.99
C GLU A 180 9.41 -6.84 6.95
N PHE A 181 8.22 -6.29 7.19
CA PHE A 181 8.03 -5.15 8.08
C PHE A 181 6.58 -5.04 8.55
N GLU A 182 6.38 -4.31 9.65
CA GLU A 182 5.04 -3.99 10.16
C GLU A 182 4.55 -2.65 9.61
N LEU A 183 3.24 -2.56 9.31
CA LEU A 183 2.53 -1.35 8.92
C LEU A 183 1.27 -1.16 9.77
N GLU A 184 1.21 -0.07 10.48
CA GLU A 184 -0.01 0.40 11.14
C GLU A 184 -1.10 0.75 10.11
N SER A 185 -2.36 0.78 10.55
CA SER A 185 -3.47 1.27 9.71
C SER A 185 -3.21 2.69 9.21
N GLY A 186 -3.30 2.90 7.91
CA GLY A 186 -3.03 4.18 7.23
C GLY A 186 -1.56 4.52 7.04
N GLU A 187 -0.63 3.69 7.51
CA GLU A 187 0.80 3.91 7.33
C GLU A 187 1.25 3.55 5.92
N THR A 188 2.24 4.30 5.41
CA THR A 188 2.92 4.04 4.14
C THR A 188 4.41 3.87 4.38
N ARG A 189 5.00 2.84 3.78
CA ARG A 189 6.44 2.58 3.81
C ARG A 189 7.03 2.50 2.42
N GLU A 190 8.20 3.09 2.26
CA GLU A 190 9.04 2.96 1.07
C GLU A 190 9.84 1.66 1.16
N VAL A 191 9.84 0.90 0.06
CA VAL A 191 10.61 -0.35 -0.11
C VAL A 191 11.47 -0.24 -1.35
N GLU A 192 12.78 -0.36 -1.19
CA GLU A 192 13.76 -0.35 -2.28
C GLU A 192 14.03 -1.77 -2.78
N VAL A 193 13.95 -1.97 -4.09
CA VAL A 193 14.26 -3.24 -4.77
C VAL A 193 15.43 -3.03 -5.72
N ARG A 194 16.53 -3.74 -5.48
CA ARG A 194 17.76 -3.66 -6.26
C ARG A 194 17.87 -4.87 -7.17
N VAL A 195 18.03 -4.64 -8.46
CA VAL A 195 18.23 -5.71 -9.44
C VAL A 195 19.62 -5.60 -10.03
N THR A 196 20.40 -6.68 -9.85
CA THR A 196 21.80 -6.73 -10.27
C THR A 196 21.94 -7.70 -11.45
N PRO A 197 22.54 -7.28 -12.58
CA PRO A 197 22.78 -8.16 -13.72
C PRO A 197 23.86 -9.22 -13.38
N PRO A 198 23.91 -10.35 -14.14
CA PRO A 198 24.93 -11.37 -14.00
C PRO A 198 26.33 -10.80 -14.17
N SER A 199 27.31 -11.30 -13.41
CA SER A 199 28.72 -10.84 -13.49
C SER A 199 29.44 -11.23 -14.77
N ASP A 200 28.88 -12.16 -15.55
CA ASP A 200 29.45 -12.73 -16.79
C ASP A 200 28.60 -12.39 -18.02
N LEU A 201 27.84 -11.30 -17.97
CA LEU A 201 27.05 -10.81 -19.10
C LEU A 201 27.99 -10.46 -20.27
N LEU A 202 27.69 -11.01 -21.45
CA LEU A 202 28.52 -10.82 -22.66
C LEU A 202 27.81 -9.97 -23.73
N ASP A 203 26.49 -9.91 -23.69
CA ASP A 203 25.64 -9.18 -24.63
C ASP A 203 24.50 -8.52 -23.83
N ASP A 204 23.76 -7.60 -24.45
CA ASP A 204 22.57 -7.02 -23.87
C ASP A 204 21.58 -8.12 -23.43
N ASP A 205 21.00 -7.98 -22.25
CA ASP A 205 20.04 -8.95 -21.73
C ASP A 205 18.84 -8.24 -21.10
N THR A 206 17.71 -8.94 -21.10
CA THR A 206 16.46 -8.46 -20.50
C THR A 206 15.97 -9.47 -19.46
N TYR A 207 15.69 -8.99 -18.27
CA TYR A 207 15.18 -9.76 -17.16
C TYR A 207 13.81 -9.28 -16.74
N LEU A 208 12.83 -10.19 -16.79
CA LEU A 208 11.47 -10.00 -16.28
C LEU A 208 11.34 -10.77 -14.98
N PHE A 209 10.83 -10.14 -13.94
CA PHE A 209 10.55 -10.74 -12.65
C PHE A 209 9.26 -10.18 -12.05
N THR A 210 8.68 -10.93 -11.13
CA THR A 210 7.46 -10.53 -10.44
C THR A 210 7.79 -10.27 -8.97
N LEU A 211 7.36 -9.12 -8.45
CA LEU A 211 7.28 -8.88 -7.01
C LEU A 211 5.86 -9.15 -6.54
N THR A 212 5.73 -9.68 -5.33
CA THR A 212 4.45 -9.90 -4.67
C THR A 212 4.47 -9.23 -3.31
N VAL A 213 3.55 -8.31 -3.09
CA VAL A 213 3.31 -7.68 -1.78
C VAL A 213 2.14 -8.39 -1.14
N GLN A 214 2.33 -8.96 0.03
CA GLN A 214 1.30 -9.72 0.73
C GLN A 214 1.40 -9.54 2.24
N PRO A 215 0.29 -9.69 3.00
CA PRO A 215 0.35 -9.85 4.43
C PRO A 215 0.92 -11.23 4.79
N GLU A 216 1.47 -11.37 6.00
CA GLU A 216 1.93 -12.66 6.53
C GLU A 216 0.75 -13.67 6.65
N ASP A 217 -0.47 -13.17 6.85
CA ASP A 217 -1.68 -14.01 6.81
C ASP A 217 -1.92 -14.52 5.38
N LEU A 218 -1.50 -15.76 5.12
CA LEU A 218 -1.61 -16.44 3.83
C LEU A 218 -3.05 -16.66 3.35
N ALA A 219 -4.06 -16.37 4.16
CA ALA A 219 -5.47 -16.40 3.74
C ALA A 219 -5.82 -15.19 2.84
N VAL A 220 -4.99 -14.14 2.86
CA VAL A 220 -5.15 -12.95 2.04
C VAL A 220 -4.23 -13.05 0.83
N ALA A 221 -4.81 -12.91 -0.37
CA ALA A 221 -4.03 -13.00 -1.61
C ALA A 221 -3.06 -11.82 -1.76
N GLY A 222 -1.79 -12.12 -2.09
CA GLY A 222 -0.80 -11.11 -2.43
C GLY A 222 -1.12 -10.40 -3.74
N GLN A 223 -0.60 -9.18 -3.89
CA GLN A 223 -0.72 -8.38 -5.11
C GLN A 223 0.58 -8.47 -5.90
N PRO A 224 0.59 -9.06 -7.11
CA PRO A 224 1.78 -9.14 -7.95
C PRO A 224 1.97 -7.88 -8.79
N ILE A 225 3.24 -7.57 -9.10
CA ILE A 225 3.65 -6.60 -10.12
C ILE A 225 4.80 -7.19 -10.93
N ASP A 226 4.72 -7.09 -12.25
CA ASP A 226 5.79 -7.49 -13.15
C ASP A 226 6.70 -6.30 -13.44
N LEU A 227 8.01 -6.51 -13.29
CA LEU A 227 9.03 -5.50 -13.50
C LEU A 227 10.06 -6.01 -14.52
N THR A 228 10.57 -5.11 -15.34
CA THR A 228 11.54 -5.42 -16.39
C THR A 228 12.81 -4.62 -16.20
N VAL A 229 13.96 -5.30 -16.31
CA VAL A 229 15.26 -4.63 -16.38
C VAL A 229 15.95 -5.01 -17.68
N LYS A 230 16.39 -4.00 -18.42
CA LYS A 230 17.27 -4.15 -19.59
C LYS A 230 18.68 -3.72 -19.21
N SER A 231 19.64 -4.64 -19.31
CA SER A 231 21.06 -4.33 -19.12
C SER A 231 21.72 -4.24 -20.47
N GLU A 232 22.19 -3.05 -20.81
CA GLU A 232 22.90 -2.78 -22.07
C GLU A 232 24.40 -2.80 -21.84
N MET A 233 25.13 -3.49 -22.73
CA MET A 233 26.59 -3.48 -22.68
C MET A 233 27.10 -2.11 -23.11
N PRO A 234 28.10 -1.53 -22.39
CA PRO A 234 28.70 -0.28 -22.80
C PRO A 234 29.18 -0.36 -24.24
N SER A 235 28.83 0.60 -25.07
CA SER A 235 29.19 0.69 -26.48
C SER A 235 30.71 0.95 -26.70
N SER A 236 31.52 0.27 -25.92
CA SER A 236 33.00 0.37 -26.02
C SER A 236 33.56 -0.64 -27.01
N PHE A 237 34.30 -0.12 -27.96
CA PHE A 237 35.08 -0.92 -28.90
C PHE A 237 36.03 -1.85 -28.11
N ILE A 238 35.78 -3.18 -28.15
CA ILE A 238 36.64 -4.22 -27.54
C ILE A 238 36.63 -4.25 -25.98
N GLY A 239 35.47 -4.19 -25.32
CA GLY A 239 35.37 -4.36 -23.85
C GLY A 239 36.22 -3.35 -23.03
N LEU A 240 36.52 -2.22 -23.61
CA LEU A 240 37.27 -1.13 -22.99
C LEU A 240 36.26 -0.05 -22.50
N THR A 241 36.50 0.49 -21.32
CA THR A 241 35.75 1.70 -20.88
C THR A 241 36.02 2.84 -21.85
N GLU A 242 35.16 3.84 -21.91
CA GLU A 242 35.33 5.04 -22.76
C GLU A 242 36.72 5.70 -22.55
N GLU A 243 37.19 5.77 -21.31
CA GLU A 243 38.50 6.29 -20.97
C GLU A 243 39.63 5.44 -21.55
N GLN A 244 39.50 4.10 -21.52
CA GLN A 244 40.47 3.16 -22.09
C GLN A 244 40.47 3.23 -23.62
N ALA A 245 39.30 3.34 -24.24
CA ALA A 245 39.15 3.51 -25.68
C ALA A 245 39.77 4.83 -26.14
N GLN A 246 39.50 5.93 -25.43
CA GLN A 246 40.17 7.23 -25.71
C GLN A 246 41.68 7.14 -25.52
N ALA A 247 42.19 6.52 -24.46
CA ALA A 247 43.60 6.34 -24.24
C ALA A 247 44.27 5.53 -25.35
N LEU A 248 43.60 4.52 -25.90
CA LEU A 248 44.09 3.69 -27.02
C LEU A 248 44.11 4.49 -28.34
N VAL A 249 43.10 5.32 -28.59
CA VAL A 249 43.06 6.21 -29.76
C VAL A 249 44.17 7.24 -29.67
N TYR A 250 44.35 7.94 -28.56
CA TYR A 250 45.46 8.90 -28.39
C TYR A 250 46.80 8.22 -28.42
N GLY A 251 46.96 7.05 -27.81
CA GLY A 251 48.19 6.26 -27.88
C GLY A 251 48.58 5.85 -29.31
N SER A 252 47.59 5.44 -30.12
CA SER A 252 47.83 5.08 -31.53
C SER A 252 48.23 6.26 -32.39
N ILE A 253 47.63 7.46 -32.18
CA ILE A 253 47.99 8.69 -32.87
C ILE A 253 49.44 9.10 -32.53
N ILE A 254 49.81 9.04 -31.25
CA ILE A 254 51.18 9.36 -30.80
C ILE A 254 52.19 8.38 -31.41
N LEU A 255 51.90 7.08 -31.38
CA LEU A 255 52.77 6.05 -31.95
C LEU A 255 52.91 6.19 -33.45
N GLY A 256 51.81 6.50 -34.17
CA GLY A 256 51.82 6.80 -35.60
C GLY A 256 52.66 8.05 -35.92
N GLY A 257 52.53 9.09 -35.12
CA GLY A 257 53.34 10.32 -35.24
C GLY A 257 54.85 10.04 -35.05
N ILE A 258 55.19 9.27 -34.04
CA ILE A 258 56.62 8.86 -33.80
C ILE A 258 57.16 8.05 -34.98
N LEU A 259 56.38 7.09 -35.51
CA LEU A 259 56.79 6.25 -36.65
C LEU A 259 57.07 7.12 -37.89
N VAL A 260 56.18 8.08 -38.19
CA VAL A 260 56.37 9.01 -39.32
C VAL A 260 57.67 9.83 -39.15
N VAL A 261 57.93 10.33 -37.95
CA VAL A 261 59.16 11.07 -37.65
C VAL A 261 60.40 10.21 -37.82
N VAL A 262 60.37 8.98 -37.30
CA VAL A 262 61.50 8.04 -37.46
C VAL A 262 61.76 7.69 -38.93
N LEU A 263 60.69 7.43 -39.71
CA LEU A 263 60.80 7.14 -41.14
C LEU A 263 61.35 8.36 -41.91
N PHE A 264 60.93 9.59 -41.56
CA PHE A 264 61.42 10.80 -42.15
C PHE A 264 62.93 11.00 -41.91
N PHE A 265 63.38 10.79 -40.66
CA PHE A 265 64.81 10.90 -40.37
C PHE A 265 65.62 9.83 -41.02
N ARG A 266 65.11 8.57 -41.09
CA ARG A 266 65.79 7.47 -41.80
C ARG A 266 65.90 7.73 -43.28
N SER A 267 64.86 8.15 -43.94
CA SER A 267 64.84 8.56 -45.36
C SER A 267 65.87 9.67 -45.65
N ARG A 268 65.95 10.65 -44.73
CA ARG A 268 66.84 11.81 -44.86
C ARG A 268 68.30 11.35 -44.67
N ALA A 269 68.55 10.39 -43.78
CA ALA A 269 69.90 9.81 -43.59
C ALA A 269 70.33 8.96 -44.77
N GLU A 270 69.45 8.19 -45.38
CA GLU A 270 69.69 7.42 -46.61
C GLU A 270 70.03 8.33 -47.80
N ASN A 271 69.25 9.41 -47.97
CA ASN A 271 69.51 10.39 -49.03
C ASN A 271 70.87 11.09 -48.87
N ARG A 272 71.28 11.40 -47.64
CA ARG A 272 72.61 11.96 -47.40
C ARG A 272 73.75 10.99 -47.81
N ARG A 273 73.59 9.67 -47.47
CA ARG A 273 74.58 8.63 -47.86
C ARG A 273 74.68 8.47 -49.38
N ILE A 274 73.53 8.61 -50.09
CA ILE A 274 73.54 8.52 -51.55
C ILE A 274 74.20 9.76 -52.13
N VAL A 275 73.99 10.97 -51.59
CA VAL A 275 74.67 12.17 -52.05
C VAL A 275 76.15 12.13 -51.78
N GLU A 276 76.64 11.68 -50.59
CA GLU A 276 78.02 11.50 -50.27
C GLU A 276 78.72 10.40 -51.15
N ALA A 277 78.01 9.34 -51.50
CA ALA A 277 78.53 8.30 -52.40
C ALA A 277 78.67 8.82 -53.83
N LEU A 278 77.74 9.66 -54.31
CA LEU A 278 77.81 10.28 -55.61
C LEU A 278 78.90 11.35 -55.68
N GLU A 279 79.08 12.13 -54.61
CA GLU A 279 80.23 13.09 -54.59
C GLU A 279 81.55 12.46 -54.65
N ASN A 280 81.76 11.32 -53.97
CA ASN A 280 83.04 10.55 -54.02
C ASN A 280 83.29 9.87 -55.39
N GLU A 281 82.25 9.60 -56.19
CA GLU A 281 82.38 8.99 -57.52
C GLU A 281 82.79 10.04 -58.61
N PHE A 282 82.68 11.35 -58.34
CA PHE A 282 83.08 12.42 -59.23
C PHE A 282 84.45 13.06 -58.93
N GLU A 283 85.13 12.63 -57.84
CA GLU A 283 86.47 13.13 -57.46
C GLU A 283 87.60 12.21 -57.94
N ASP A 284 87.34 11.02 -58.52
CA ASP A 284 88.29 10.13 -59.18
C ASP A 284 88.17 10.31 -60.71
#